data_63fa2dff4136d7ad5e86157b1a79106f
#
_entry.id   63fa2dff4136d7ad5e86157b1a79106f
#
_cell.length_a   1.000
_cell.length_b   1.000
_cell.length_c   1.000
_cell.angle_alpha   90.00
_cell.angle_beta   90.00
_cell.angle_gamma   90.00
#
_symmetry.space_group_name_H-M   'P 1'
#
loop_
_entity.id
_entity.type
_entity.pdbx_description
1 polymer ?
#
loop_
_entity_poly.entity_id
_entity_poly.type
_entity_poly.pdbx_seq_one_letter_code
_entity_poly.pdbx_strand_id
1 'polypeptide(L)'
;MSTVAVFLDSLGESTTSAERELLALATGLGDVVVITGAGAQRAADALGFAAVTTVYSADRELSAPDPALVDLLEEGVRESGADTVLATATPDGTDALARLAVRLDAGIITDAIDIDAEGQARKSVLAGAYTTVARIEGHPRLYTVRPNSVDADTVSSALGESGRPEGVTLPVPAAAQGSGIVVEQRRPLEGSDRPALNEARVVVAGGRGVDGDFSVLEDLADELGAAIGASRAATDAGWIDHAAQVGQTGVTVSPQLYISAGISGAIQQRAGMQTAQTIVAINKDEDAPVFEIADFGVVGDLFDVVPQMVEALRQRKSS
;
A
#
# COMPACT_ATOMS: atom_id res chain seq x y z
N MET A 1 4.51 -28.85 2.14
CA MET A 1 3.75 -27.62 2.33
C MET A 1 4.21 -26.66 1.26
N SER A 2 3.34 -25.80 0.76
CA SER A 2 3.69 -24.74 -0.20
C SER A 2 4.58 -23.71 0.47
N THR A 3 5.63 -23.24 -0.19
CA THR A 3 6.46 -22.14 0.33
C THR A 3 6.07 -20.85 -0.38
N VAL A 4 5.80 -19.82 0.39
CA VAL A 4 5.40 -18.50 -0.08
C VAL A 4 6.50 -17.49 0.20
N ALA A 5 7.08 -16.91 -0.83
CA ALA A 5 8.04 -15.83 -0.69
C ALA A 5 7.31 -14.49 -0.68
N VAL A 6 7.53 -13.70 0.35
CA VAL A 6 7.06 -12.32 0.44
C VAL A 6 8.21 -11.38 0.14
N PHE A 7 8.09 -10.61 -0.93
CA PHE A 7 9.06 -9.59 -1.27
C PHE A 7 8.69 -8.26 -0.64
N LEU A 8 9.61 -7.73 0.17
CA LEU A 8 9.50 -6.41 0.80
C LEU A 8 10.50 -5.46 0.13
N ASP A 9 9.99 -4.57 -0.71
CA ASP A 9 10.76 -3.63 -1.53
C ASP A 9 11.41 -2.51 -0.72
N SER A 10 10.85 -2.17 0.45
CA SER A 10 11.34 -1.11 1.32
C SER A 10 11.09 -1.45 2.80
N LEU A 11 11.98 -2.20 3.41
CA LEU A 11 11.85 -2.52 4.83
C LEU A 11 12.56 -1.47 5.70
N GLY A 12 11.79 -0.79 6.58
CA GLY A 12 12.29 0.17 7.55
C GLY A 12 12.81 -0.45 8.84
N GLU A 13 12.84 0.32 9.92
CA GLU A 13 13.15 -0.18 11.28
C GLU A 13 12.04 -1.07 11.84
N SER A 14 10.83 -0.90 11.34
CA SER A 14 9.65 -1.72 11.62
C SER A 14 8.83 -1.93 10.37
N THR A 15 8.01 -2.98 10.36
CA THR A 15 7.09 -3.27 9.26
C THR A 15 5.94 -2.26 9.21
N THR A 16 5.58 -1.84 8.01
CA THR A 16 4.39 -1.03 7.74
C THR A 16 3.11 -1.86 7.87
N SER A 17 1.95 -1.19 7.87
CA SER A 17 0.65 -1.88 7.88
C SER A 17 0.50 -2.77 6.65
N ALA A 18 0.84 -2.27 5.46
CA ALA A 18 0.74 -3.00 4.20
C ALA A 18 1.64 -4.25 4.16
N GLU A 19 2.88 -4.14 4.68
CA GLU A 19 3.79 -5.29 4.78
C GLU A 19 3.25 -6.36 5.72
N ARG A 20 2.66 -5.97 6.86
CA ARG A 20 2.03 -6.92 7.79
C ARG A 20 0.79 -7.59 7.20
N GLU A 21 -0.02 -6.86 6.45
CA GLU A 21 -1.15 -7.43 5.72
C GLU A 21 -0.69 -8.47 4.70
N LEU A 22 0.37 -8.16 3.95
CA LEU A 22 0.94 -9.06 2.97
C LEU A 22 1.48 -10.35 3.61
N LEU A 23 2.21 -10.22 4.73
CA LEU A 23 2.70 -11.36 5.51
C LEU A 23 1.54 -12.22 6.05
N ALA A 24 0.49 -11.58 6.57
CA ALA A 24 -0.69 -12.28 7.07
C ALA A 24 -1.42 -13.05 5.96
N LEU A 25 -1.60 -12.46 4.78
CA LEU A 25 -2.16 -13.14 3.63
C LEU A 25 -1.31 -14.36 3.23
N ALA A 26 0.02 -14.22 3.25
CA ALA A 26 0.94 -15.29 2.92
C ALA A 26 0.78 -16.53 3.83
N THR A 27 0.48 -16.34 5.12
CA THR A 27 0.27 -17.46 6.06
C THR A 27 -0.90 -18.37 5.68
N GLY A 28 -1.91 -17.80 5.03
CA GLY A 28 -3.04 -18.57 4.50
C GLY A 28 -2.71 -19.41 3.27
N LEU A 29 -1.57 -19.16 2.62
CA LEU A 29 -1.15 -19.83 1.39
C LEU A 29 -0.04 -20.87 1.63
N GLY A 30 0.76 -20.74 2.70
CA GLY A 30 1.84 -21.68 3.00
C GLY A 30 2.85 -21.19 4.03
N ASP A 31 4.03 -21.84 4.07
CA ASP A 31 5.15 -21.46 4.93
C ASP A 31 5.80 -20.17 4.40
N VAL A 32 5.91 -19.16 5.26
CA VAL A 32 6.32 -17.81 4.84
C VAL A 32 7.83 -17.64 4.95
N VAL A 33 8.44 -17.24 3.85
CA VAL A 33 9.80 -16.71 3.80
C VAL A 33 9.77 -15.27 3.29
N VAL A 34 10.73 -14.46 3.68
CA VAL A 34 10.83 -13.06 3.23
C VAL A 34 12.07 -12.88 2.38
N ILE A 35 11.96 -12.12 1.31
CA ILE A 35 13.08 -11.66 0.49
C ILE A 35 13.08 -10.12 0.54
N THR A 36 14.21 -9.52 0.93
CA THR A 36 14.30 -8.06 1.05
C THR A 36 15.69 -7.54 0.73
N GLY A 37 15.74 -6.34 0.15
CA GLY A 37 16.98 -5.60 -0.06
C GLY A 37 17.56 -4.95 1.21
N ALA A 38 16.85 -4.98 2.33
CA ALA A 38 17.35 -4.47 3.61
C ALA A 38 18.49 -5.36 4.13
N GLY A 39 19.44 -4.75 4.85
CA GLY A 39 20.52 -5.53 5.48
C GLY A 39 19.98 -6.54 6.48
N ALA A 40 20.65 -7.70 6.61
CA ALA A 40 20.20 -8.86 7.40
C ALA A 40 19.82 -8.53 8.85
N GLN A 41 20.58 -7.65 9.52
CA GLN A 41 20.28 -7.26 10.89
C GLN A 41 18.98 -6.48 11.00
N ARG A 42 18.77 -5.48 10.13
CA ARG A 42 17.52 -4.71 10.08
C ARG A 42 16.32 -5.61 9.78
N ALA A 43 16.49 -6.50 8.83
CA ALA A 43 15.44 -7.44 8.46
C ALA A 43 15.06 -8.38 9.61
N ALA A 44 16.05 -8.91 10.35
CA ALA A 44 15.80 -9.76 11.51
C ALA A 44 15.07 -9.02 12.63
N ASP A 45 15.43 -7.76 12.88
CA ASP A 45 14.83 -6.94 13.92
C ASP A 45 13.37 -6.54 13.56
N ALA A 46 13.12 -6.20 12.30
CA ALA A 46 11.79 -5.76 11.85
C ALA A 46 10.79 -6.92 11.63
N LEU A 47 11.30 -8.13 11.35
CA LEU A 47 10.49 -9.30 10.96
C LEU A 47 10.38 -10.37 12.06
N GLY A 48 10.47 -9.97 13.32
CA GLY A 48 10.39 -10.86 14.47
C GLY A 48 9.00 -11.47 14.71
N PHE A 49 8.30 -11.93 13.68
CA PHE A 49 7.01 -12.60 13.77
C PHE A 49 7.16 -14.13 13.74
N ALA A 50 6.34 -14.85 14.52
CA ALA A 50 6.35 -16.29 14.53
C ALA A 50 6.02 -16.93 13.17
N ALA A 51 5.26 -16.24 12.35
CA ALA A 51 4.86 -16.69 11.01
C ALA A 51 6.01 -16.68 9.99
N VAL A 52 7.08 -15.89 10.21
CA VAL A 52 8.21 -15.80 9.27
C VAL A 52 9.27 -16.83 9.67
N THR A 53 9.61 -17.74 8.78
CA THR A 53 10.58 -18.80 9.02
C THR A 53 12.01 -18.40 8.64
N THR A 54 12.19 -17.78 7.47
CA THR A 54 13.49 -17.42 6.92
C THR A 54 13.44 -16.06 6.26
N VAL A 55 14.53 -15.29 6.39
CA VAL A 55 14.71 -14.01 5.72
C VAL A 55 15.94 -14.08 4.82
N TYR A 56 15.72 -13.93 3.54
CA TYR A 56 16.76 -13.81 2.52
C TYR A 56 17.10 -12.35 2.28
N SER A 57 18.36 -11.99 2.39
CA SER A 57 18.85 -10.63 2.18
C SER A 57 20.14 -10.63 1.35
N ALA A 58 20.50 -9.50 0.76
CA ALA A 58 21.79 -9.36 0.11
C ALA A 58 22.91 -9.06 1.13
N ASP A 59 24.16 -9.20 0.69
CA ASP A 59 25.38 -8.83 1.43
C ASP A 59 25.54 -7.29 1.56
N ARG A 60 24.73 -6.53 0.85
CA ARG A 60 24.64 -5.06 0.89
C ARG A 60 23.18 -4.60 0.83
N GLU A 61 22.93 -3.37 1.21
CA GLU A 61 21.59 -2.79 1.03
C GLU A 61 21.28 -2.56 -0.45
N LEU A 62 20.12 -3.04 -0.85
CA LEU A 62 19.53 -2.87 -2.18
C LEU A 62 18.16 -2.20 -2.02
N SER A 63 17.82 -1.33 -2.93
CA SER A 63 16.51 -0.69 -2.96
C SER A 63 16.12 -0.33 -4.40
N ALA A 64 14.85 -0.32 -4.70
CA ALA A 64 14.35 0.07 -6.00
C ALA A 64 14.89 1.47 -6.43
N PRO A 65 15.17 1.69 -7.70
CA PRO A 65 15.02 0.76 -8.82
C PRO A 65 16.29 -0.05 -9.17
N ASP A 66 17.15 -0.41 -8.19
CA ASP A 66 18.39 -1.14 -8.44
C ASP A 66 18.07 -2.50 -9.11
N PRO A 67 18.61 -2.79 -10.31
CA PRO A 67 18.42 -4.07 -10.99
C PRO A 67 18.88 -5.29 -10.19
N ALA A 68 19.88 -5.13 -9.32
CA ALA A 68 20.36 -6.18 -8.44
C ALA A 68 19.29 -6.67 -7.44
N LEU A 69 18.24 -5.88 -7.20
CA LEU A 69 17.11 -6.29 -6.40
C LEU A 69 16.32 -7.44 -7.05
N VAL A 70 16.22 -7.44 -8.38
CA VAL A 70 15.60 -8.53 -9.13
C VAL A 70 16.49 -9.78 -9.14
N ASP A 71 17.82 -9.61 -9.14
CA ASP A 71 18.78 -10.73 -9.02
C ASP A 71 18.64 -11.39 -7.63
N LEU A 72 18.55 -10.59 -6.57
CA LEU A 72 18.27 -11.07 -5.22
C LEU A 72 16.95 -11.84 -5.15
N LEU A 73 15.90 -11.28 -5.75
CA LEU A 73 14.57 -11.88 -5.75
C LEU A 73 14.55 -13.22 -6.47
N GLU A 74 15.18 -13.31 -7.63
CA GLU A 74 15.32 -14.57 -8.40
C GLU A 74 16.07 -15.63 -7.59
N GLU A 75 17.22 -15.27 -6.99
CA GLU A 75 18.00 -16.19 -6.18
C GLU A 75 17.26 -16.63 -4.91
N GLY A 76 16.57 -15.69 -4.22
CA GLY A 76 15.76 -16.01 -3.05
C GLY A 76 14.60 -16.95 -3.36
N VAL A 77 13.93 -16.80 -4.50
CA VAL A 77 12.89 -17.73 -4.96
C VAL A 77 13.49 -19.10 -5.27
N ARG A 78 14.67 -19.18 -5.86
CA ARG A 78 15.34 -20.44 -6.16
C ARG A 78 15.78 -21.17 -4.88
N GLU A 79 16.42 -20.48 -3.95
CA GLU A 79 16.93 -21.07 -2.70
C GLU A 79 15.79 -21.49 -1.77
N SER A 80 14.72 -20.73 -1.69
CA SER A 80 13.56 -21.07 -0.87
C SER A 80 12.69 -22.17 -1.48
N GLY A 81 12.78 -22.39 -2.79
CA GLY A 81 11.87 -23.25 -3.54
C GLY A 81 10.43 -22.75 -3.52
N ALA A 82 10.22 -21.44 -3.37
CA ALA A 82 8.90 -20.85 -3.31
C ALA A 82 8.13 -21.05 -4.62
N ASP A 83 6.91 -21.52 -4.50
CA ASP A 83 5.98 -21.72 -5.61
C ASP A 83 4.99 -20.55 -5.77
N THR A 84 4.98 -19.65 -4.82
CA THR A 84 4.19 -18.41 -4.82
C THR A 84 5.05 -17.24 -4.33
N VAL A 85 4.96 -16.11 -5.01
CA VAL A 85 5.67 -14.87 -4.66
C VAL A 85 4.68 -13.73 -4.53
N LEU A 86 4.69 -13.05 -3.38
CA LEU A 86 3.84 -11.90 -3.10
C LEU A 86 4.67 -10.63 -2.95
N ALA A 87 4.17 -9.52 -3.43
CA ALA A 87 4.66 -8.17 -3.13
C ALA A 87 3.50 -7.21 -2.92
N THR A 88 3.73 -6.09 -2.27
CA THR A 88 2.75 -5.00 -2.21
C THR A 88 2.56 -4.39 -3.60
N ALA A 89 1.33 -4.00 -3.95
CA ALA A 89 1.02 -3.35 -5.23
C ALA A 89 1.49 -1.89 -5.26
N THR A 90 2.76 -1.66 -4.91
CA THR A 90 3.50 -0.41 -5.11
C THR A 90 4.06 -0.36 -6.54
N PRO A 91 4.46 0.80 -7.05
CA PRO A 91 5.21 0.88 -8.30
C PRO A 91 6.47 0.01 -8.29
N ASP A 92 7.23 0.04 -7.19
CA ASP A 92 8.49 -0.69 -7.03
C ASP A 92 8.27 -2.20 -6.92
N GLY A 93 7.31 -2.64 -6.08
CA GLY A 93 6.95 -4.05 -5.96
C GLY A 93 6.40 -4.63 -7.27
N THR A 94 5.60 -3.84 -8.00
CA THR A 94 5.05 -4.25 -9.29
C THR A 94 6.13 -4.35 -10.36
N ASP A 95 7.06 -3.39 -10.44
CA ASP A 95 8.21 -3.44 -11.38
C ASP A 95 9.11 -4.64 -11.10
N ALA A 96 9.46 -4.87 -9.82
CA ALA A 96 10.30 -6.00 -9.42
C ALA A 96 9.67 -7.35 -9.80
N LEU A 97 8.40 -7.57 -9.47
CA LEU A 97 7.72 -8.81 -9.79
C LEU A 97 7.48 -8.98 -11.30
N ALA A 98 7.22 -7.91 -12.03
CA ALA A 98 7.06 -7.98 -13.49
C ALA A 98 8.36 -8.41 -14.18
N ARG A 99 9.51 -7.89 -13.73
CA ARG A 99 10.83 -8.31 -14.22
C ARG A 99 11.14 -9.75 -13.83
N LEU A 100 10.83 -10.15 -12.61
CA LEU A 100 10.97 -11.53 -12.16
C LEU A 100 10.12 -12.48 -13.01
N ALA A 101 8.87 -12.12 -13.31
CA ALA A 101 7.97 -12.91 -14.14
C ALA A 101 8.59 -13.24 -15.51
N VAL A 102 9.21 -12.24 -16.15
CA VAL A 102 9.91 -12.45 -17.43
C VAL A 102 11.10 -13.40 -17.30
N ARG A 103 11.89 -13.28 -16.21
CA ARG A 103 13.07 -14.13 -15.99
C ARG A 103 12.72 -15.59 -15.73
N LEU A 104 11.60 -15.81 -15.01
CA LEU A 104 11.17 -17.16 -14.63
C LEU A 104 10.14 -17.78 -15.60
N ASP A 105 9.80 -17.09 -16.69
CA ASP A 105 8.69 -17.46 -17.61
C ASP A 105 7.40 -17.76 -16.82
N ALA A 106 7.09 -16.90 -15.84
CA ALA A 106 6.04 -17.08 -14.87
C ALA A 106 4.86 -16.13 -15.11
N GLY A 107 3.66 -16.55 -14.71
CA GLY A 107 2.48 -15.69 -14.71
C GLY A 107 2.50 -14.69 -13.55
N ILE A 108 1.94 -13.50 -13.78
CA ILE A 108 1.75 -12.48 -12.75
C ILE A 108 0.31 -11.94 -12.77
N ILE A 109 -0.28 -11.77 -11.59
CA ILE A 109 -1.52 -11.01 -11.39
C ILE A 109 -1.20 -9.82 -10.49
N THR A 110 -1.41 -8.62 -11.01
CA THR A 110 -1.11 -7.37 -10.27
C THR A 110 -2.37 -6.83 -9.59
N ASP A 111 -2.18 -6.13 -8.46
CA ASP A 111 -3.23 -5.40 -7.75
C ASP A 111 -4.40 -6.31 -7.31
N ALA A 112 -4.08 -7.48 -6.77
CA ALA A 112 -5.07 -8.38 -6.19
C ALA A 112 -5.59 -7.81 -4.87
N ILE A 113 -6.88 -8.03 -4.59
CA ILE A 113 -7.52 -7.66 -3.32
C ILE A 113 -7.76 -8.87 -2.41
N ASP A 114 -7.54 -10.06 -2.93
CA ASP A 114 -7.66 -11.33 -2.19
C ASP A 114 -7.03 -12.45 -3.00
N ILE A 115 -6.49 -13.47 -2.33
CA ILE A 115 -5.95 -14.69 -2.93
C ILE A 115 -6.38 -15.85 -2.04
N ASP A 116 -7.12 -16.81 -2.61
CA ASP A 116 -7.53 -18.01 -1.88
C ASP A 116 -6.44 -19.09 -1.82
N ALA A 117 -6.67 -20.14 -1.03
CA ALA A 117 -5.73 -21.24 -0.85
C ALA A 117 -5.43 -22.02 -2.17
N GLU A 118 -6.31 -21.96 -3.15
CA GLU A 118 -6.16 -22.55 -4.47
C GLU A 118 -5.35 -21.65 -5.43
N GLY A 119 -5.00 -20.41 -5.01
CA GLY A 119 -4.27 -19.42 -5.77
C GLY A 119 -5.15 -18.67 -6.78
N GLN A 120 -6.47 -18.61 -6.55
CA GLN A 120 -7.35 -17.73 -7.30
C GLN A 120 -7.28 -16.32 -6.72
N ALA A 121 -6.88 -15.36 -7.54
CA ALA A 121 -6.79 -13.96 -7.15
C ALA A 121 -8.05 -13.20 -7.57
N ARG A 122 -8.59 -12.41 -6.66
CA ARG A 122 -9.68 -11.49 -6.90
C ARG A 122 -9.12 -10.09 -7.16
N LYS A 123 -9.66 -9.41 -8.17
CA LYS A 123 -9.28 -8.03 -8.51
C LYS A 123 -10.52 -7.16 -8.64
N SER A 124 -10.43 -5.95 -8.15
CA SER A 124 -11.35 -4.88 -8.47
C SER A 124 -10.82 -4.10 -9.69
N VAL A 125 -11.59 -4.03 -10.76
CA VAL A 125 -11.17 -3.42 -12.03
C VAL A 125 -12.16 -2.34 -12.48
N LEU A 126 -11.72 -1.49 -13.41
CA LEU A 126 -12.47 -0.33 -13.89
C LEU A 126 -13.00 0.53 -12.73
N ALA A 127 -12.06 0.89 -11.84
CA ALA A 127 -12.32 1.71 -10.67
C ALA A 127 -13.45 1.16 -9.78
N GLY A 128 -13.47 -0.15 -9.52
CA GLY A 128 -14.45 -0.80 -8.64
C GLY A 128 -15.74 -1.26 -9.32
N ALA A 129 -15.94 -0.92 -10.58
CA ALA A 129 -17.18 -1.29 -11.29
C ALA A 129 -17.36 -2.79 -11.48
N TYR A 130 -16.26 -3.56 -11.52
CA TYR A 130 -16.29 -5.01 -11.68
C TYR A 130 -15.29 -5.69 -10.76
N THR A 131 -15.65 -6.90 -10.34
CA THR A 131 -14.72 -7.84 -9.69
C THR A 131 -14.42 -8.98 -10.65
N THR A 132 -13.17 -9.29 -10.86
CA THR A 132 -12.71 -10.43 -11.66
C THR A 132 -12.01 -11.44 -10.76
N VAL A 133 -12.08 -12.71 -11.13
CA VAL A 133 -11.32 -13.78 -10.51
C VAL A 133 -10.47 -14.43 -11.59
N ALA A 134 -9.17 -14.59 -11.29
CA ALA A 134 -8.21 -15.19 -12.21
C ALA A 134 -7.25 -16.10 -11.46
N ARG A 135 -6.70 -17.11 -12.13
CA ARG A 135 -5.68 -18.00 -11.60
C ARG A 135 -4.51 -18.10 -12.55
N ILE A 136 -3.30 -18.18 -11.98
CA ILE A 136 -2.09 -18.45 -12.73
C ILE A 136 -1.92 -19.96 -12.87
N GLU A 137 -1.71 -20.41 -14.10
CA GLU A 137 -1.31 -21.79 -14.37
C GLU A 137 0.23 -21.90 -14.33
N GLY A 138 0.73 -22.94 -13.69
CA GLY A 138 2.19 -23.13 -13.50
C GLY A 138 2.76 -22.51 -12.22
N HIS A 139 4.07 -22.58 -12.06
CA HIS A 139 4.82 -22.09 -10.90
C HIS A 139 6.16 -21.49 -11.32
N PRO A 140 6.70 -20.50 -10.57
CA PRO A 140 6.04 -19.82 -9.46
C PRO A 140 4.87 -18.95 -9.93
N ARG A 141 3.91 -18.71 -9.02
CA ARG A 141 2.79 -17.78 -9.23
C ARG A 141 3.12 -16.47 -8.56
N LEU A 142 3.04 -15.37 -9.29
CA LEU A 142 3.40 -14.06 -8.79
C LEU A 142 2.17 -13.17 -8.63
N TYR A 143 2.08 -12.49 -7.47
CA TYR A 143 0.96 -11.59 -7.20
C TYR A 143 1.46 -10.30 -6.57
N THR A 144 0.94 -9.15 -7.02
CA THR A 144 1.00 -7.96 -6.17
C THR A 144 -0.34 -7.71 -5.51
N VAL A 145 -0.33 -7.37 -4.23
CA VAL A 145 -1.51 -7.25 -3.38
C VAL A 145 -1.74 -5.80 -3.01
N ARG A 146 -2.97 -5.34 -3.16
CA ARG A 146 -3.37 -3.98 -2.83
C ARG A 146 -3.28 -3.76 -1.31
N PRO A 147 -2.67 -2.64 -0.84
CA PRO A 147 -2.73 -2.27 0.58
C PRO A 147 -4.18 -2.11 1.08
N ASN A 148 -4.37 -2.34 2.37
CA ASN A 148 -5.66 -2.27 3.05
C ASN A 148 -6.70 -3.30 2.54
N SER A 149 -6.23 -4.42 1.97
CA SER A 149 -7.09 -5.51 1.50
C SER A 149 -7.32 -6.59 2.56
N VAL A 150 -6.51 -6.63 3.62
CA VAL A 150 -6.59 -7.63 4.70
C VAL A 150 -7.08 -6.96 5.99
N ASP A 151 -8.01 -7.63 6.66
CA ASP A 151 -8.57 -7.19 7.92
C ASP A 151 -7.52 -7.13 9.05
N ALA A 152 -7.58 -6.10 9.92
CA ALA A 152 -6.63 -5.90 11.02
C ALA A 152 -6.63 -7.04 12.04
N ASP A 153 -7.79 -7.63 12.34
CA ASP A 153 -7.89 -8.74 13.29
C ASP A 153 -7.27 -10.00 12.70
N THR A 154 -7.46 -10.20 11.39
CA THR A 154 -6.79 -11.28 10.63
C THR A 154 -5.28 -11.11 10.65
N VAL A 155 -4.77 -9.89 10.44
CA VAL A 155 -3.33 -9.60 10.50
C VAL A 155 -2.74 -9.94 11.86
N SER A 156 -3.38 -9.48 12.93
CA SER A 156 -2.89 -9.69 14.30
C SER A 156 -2.88 -11.17 14.70
N SER A 157 -3.89 -11.93 14.29
CA SER A 157 -3.98 -13.36 14.59
C SER A 157 -3.04 -14.23 13.76
N ALA A 158 -2.79 -13.86 12.50
CA ALA A 158 -2.00 -14.65 11.57
C ALA A 158 -0.49 -14.56 11.81
N LEU A 159 0.03 -13.38 12.18
CA LEU A 159 1.46 -13.17 12.36
C LEU A 159 2.03 -13.81 13.63
N GLY A 160 1.19 -14.00 14.64
CA GLY A 160 1.59 -14.53 15.94
C GLY A 160 2.45 -13.56 16.75
N GLU A 161 2.82 -14.00 17.95
CA GLU A 161 3.74 -13.26 18.80
C GLU A 161 5.19 -13.44 18.33
N SER A 162 6.14 -12.95 19.10
CA SER A 162 7.57 -12.90 18.75
C SER A 162 8.12 -14.20 18.13
N GLY A 163 8.74 -14.06 16.98
CA GLY A 163 9.51 -15.10 16.30
C GLY A 163 10.97 -14.68 16.14
N ARG A 164 11.80 -15.59 15.68
CA ARG A 164 13.17 -15.33 15.27
C ARG A 164 13.46 -16.05 13.97
N PRO A 165 13.24 -15.40 12.84
CA PRO A 165 13.50 -16.02 11.55
C PRO A 165 14.99 -16.34 11.35
N GLU A 166 15.28 -17.36 10.58
CA GLU A 166 16.63 -17.64 10.13
C GLU A 166 17.06 -16.59 9.09
N GLY A 167 18.20 -15.94 9.31
CA GLY A 167 18.76 -14.99 8.34
C GLY A 167 19.69 -15.68 7.37
N VAL A 168 19.42 -15.59 6.06
CA VAL A 168 20.24 -16.12 4.99
C VAL A 168 20.72 -14.96 4.12
N THR A 169 22.04 -14.81 3.98
CA THR A 169 22.62 -13.81 3.08
C THR A 169 22.93 -14.44 1.74
N LEU A 170 22.36 -13.90 0.67
CA LEU A 170 22.57 -14.35 -0.69
C LEU A 170 23.64 -13.50 -1.40
N PRO A 171 24.55 -14.13 -2.15
CA PRO A 171 25.51 -13.42 -2.96
C PRO A 171 24.78 -12.80 -4.17
N VAL A 172 24.67 -11.49 -4.19
CA VAL A 172 24.09 -10.78 -5.34
C VAL A 172 25.21 -10.13 -6.14
N PRO A 173 25.36 -10.46 -7.43
CA PRO A 173 26.35 -9.83 -8.28
C PRO A 173 26.25 -8.31 -8.24
N ALA A 174 27.37 -7.60 -8.29
CA ALA A 174 27.32 -6.18 -8.56
C ALA A 174 26.57 -5.98 -9.88
N ALA A 175 25.61 -5.04 -9.89
CA ALA A 175 24.76 -4.79 -11.05
C ALA A 175 25.59 -4.81 -12.33
N ALA A 176 25.19 -5.62 -13.31
CA ALA A 176 25.93 -5.74 -14.55
C ALA A 176 26.08 -4.34 -15.19
N GLN A 177 27.30 -3.97 -15.53
CA GLN A 177 27.54 -2.73 -16.27
C GLN A 177 26.66 -2.77 -17.52
N GLY A 178 25.72 -1.84 -17.63
CA GLY A 178 24.79 -1.78 -18.76
C GLY A 178 23.31 -2.03 -18.43
N SER A 179 22.94 -2.13 -17.17
CA SER A 179 21.52 -2.25 -16.76
C SER A 179 20.63 -1.06 -17.19
N GLY A 180 21.23 0.04 -17.67
CA GLY A 180 20.52 1.22 -18.15
C GLY A 180 19.93 2.12 -17.05
N ILE A 181 19.98 1.70 -15.79
CA ILE A 181 19.45 2.47 -14.66
C ILE A 181 20.63 2.87 -13.76
N VAL A 182 20.76 4.18 -13.52
CA VAL A 182 21.73 4.76 -12.59
C VAL A 182 20.98 5.64 -11.61
N VAL A 183 21.07 5.33 -10.33
CA VAL A 183 20.52 6.20 -9.27
C VAL A 183 21.56 7.28 -8.99
N GLU A 184 21.33 8.48 -9.49
CA GLU A 184 22.23 9.61 -9.27
C GLU A 184 22.08 10.21 -7.87
N GLN A 185 20.86 10.22 -7.34
CA GLN A 185 20.57 10.81 -6.04
C GLN A 185 19.31 10.21 -5.42
N ARG A 186 19.35 9.97 -4.11
CA ARG A 186 18.17 9.72 -3.26
C ARG A 186 17.98 10.91 -2.33
N ARG A 187 16.76 11.43 -2.30
CA ARG A 187 16.34 12.43 -1.33
C ARG A 187 15.20 11.84 -0.52
N PRO A 188 15.41 11.53 0.77
CA PRO A 188 14.31 11.20 1.65
C PRO A 188 13.28 12.34 1.61
N LEU A 189 12.02 12.01 1.49
CA LEU A 189 10.96 12.98 1.76
C LEU A 189 11.04 13.35 3.25
N GLU A 190 10.84 14.63 3.57
CA GLU A 190 10.74 15.03 4.97
C GLU A 190 9.62 14.22 5.62
N GLY A 191 9.95 13.53 6.71
CA GLY A 191 9.01 12.67 7.41
C GLY A 191 7.82 13.50 7.90
N SER A 192 6.63 13.05 7.60
CA SER A 192 5.40 13.52 8.23
C SER A 192 5.10 12.60 9.41
N ASP A 193 4.60 13.16 10.52
CA ASP A 193 4.08 12.34 11.64
C ASP A 193 2.80 11.57 11.24
N ARG A 194 2.24 11.85 10.05
CA ARG A 194 1.08 11.19 9.47
C ARG A 194 1.50 9.99 8.61
N PRO A 195 0.65 8.95 8.52
CA PRO A 195 0.93 7.80 7.65
C PRO A 195 1.05 8.24 6.18
N ALA A 196 1.81 7.48 5.39
CA ALA A 196 1.91 7.70 3.96
C ALA A 196 0.53 7.49 3.29
N LEU A 197 0.22 8.30 2.28
CA LEU A 197 -1.11 8.35 1.66
C LEU A 197 -1.56 6.99 1.10
N ASN A 198 -0.64 6.24 0.52
CA ASN A 198 -0.90 4.91 -0.08
C ASN A 198 -1.08 3.79 0.96
N GLU A 199 -0.69 4.02 2.22
CA GLU A 199 -0.73 3.02 3.30
C GLU A 199 -1.76 3.38 4.38
N ALA A 200 -2.28 4.61 4.35
CA ALA A 200 -3.18 5.13 5.36
C ALA A 200 -4.50 4.36 5.40
N ARG A 201 -4.91 3.97 6.61
CA ARG A 201 -6.24 3.38 6.84
C ARG A 201 -7.36 4.40 6.80
N VAL A 202 -7.04 5.64 7.11
CA VAL A 202 -7.97 6.78 7.04
C VAL A 202 -7.33 7.87 6.19
N VAL A 203 -8.07 8.41 5.25
CA VAL A 203 -7.65 9.53 4.40
C VAL A 203 -8.67 10.66 4.52
N VAL A 204 -8.20 11.85 4.84
CA VAL A 204 -8.99 13.09 4.79
C VAL A 204 -8.50 13.91 3.62
N ALA A 205 -9.35 14.12 2.61
CA ALA A 205 -8.97 14.77 1.36
C ALA A 205 -9.71 16.08 1.12
N GLY A 206 -8.95 17.12 0.74
CA GLY A 206 -9.45 18.45 0.43
C GLY A 206 -9.50 18.75 -1.06
N GLY A 207 -10.57 19.44 -1.48
CA GLY A 207 -10.73 19.93 -2.84
C GLY A 207 -10.68 21.45 -2.94
N ARG A 208 -11.24 21.99 -4.03
CA ARG A 208 -11.38 23.45 -4.20
C ARG A 208 -12.16 24.13 -3.09
N GLY A 209 -13.03 23.37 -2.41
CA GLY A 209 -13.84 23.91 -1.32
C GLY A 209 -13.05 24.33 -0.09
N VAL A 210 -11.78 23.92 0.07
CA VAL A 210 -10.90 24.38 1.17
C VAL A 210 -10.37 25.79 0.95
N ASP A 211 -10.48 26.32 -0.27
CA ASP A 211 -10.05 27.68 -0.65
C ASP A 211 -8.62 28.04 -0.19
N GLY A 212 -7.71 27.06 -0.23
CA GLY A 212 -6.32 27.18 0.19
C GLY A 212 -6.05 26.92 1.67
N ASP A 213 -7.05 26.79 2.50
CA ASP A 213 -6.91 26.52 3.94
C ASP A 213 -7.15 25.05 4.27
N PHE A 214 -6.07 24.27 4.35
CA PHE A 214 -6.10 22.87 4.75
C PHE A 214 -6.11 22.67 6.27
N SER A 215 -5.92 23.72 7.08
CA SER A 215 -5.79 23.59 8.54
C SER A 215 -6.99 22.92 9.20
N VAL A 216 -8.21 23.19 8.71
CA VAL A 216 -9.41 22.56 9.20
C VAL A 216 -9.44 21.04 8.99
N LEU A 217 -8.81 20.57 7.91
CA LEU A 217 -8.69 19.14 7.60
C LEU A 217 -7.53 18.50 8.39
N GLU A 218 -6.48 19.26 8.69
CA GLU A 218 -5.37 18.81 9.52
C GLU A 218 -5.83 18.44 10.92
N ASP A 219 -6.65 19.25 11.55
CA ASP A 219 -7.26 18.96 12.86
C ASP A 219 -8.05 17.64 12.84
N LEU A 220 -8.83 17.41 11.79
CA LEU A 220 -9.60 16.17 11.65
C LEU A 220 -8.66 14.97 11.39
N ALA A 221 -7.63 15.15 10.57
CA ALA A 221 -6.67 14.11 10.28
C ALA A 221 -5.88 13.70 11.53
N ASP A 222 -5.48 14.66 12.37
CA ASP A 222 -4.78 14.40 13.64
C ASP A 222 -5.64 13.60 14.60
N GLU A 223 -6.93 13.95 14.71
CA GLU A 223 -7.88 13.21 15.57
C GLU A 223 -8.10 11.76 15.10
N LEU A 224 -8.03 11.52 13.81
CA LEU A 224 -8.27 10.20 13.22
C LEU A 224 -6.97 9.40 12.95
N GLY A 225 -5.79 10.00 13.14
CA GLY A 225 -4.52 9.41 12.70
C GLY A 225 -4.47 9.21 11.17
N ALA A 226 -5.05 10.14 10.42
CA ALA A 226 -5.27 10.04 9.00
C ALA A 226 -4.15 10.65 8.17
N ALA A 227 -3.97 10.18 6.93
CA ALA A 227 -3.23 10.91 5.92
C ALA A 227 -4.09 12.05 5.34
N ILE A 228 -3.41 13.11 4.87
CA ILE A 228 -4.06 14.19 4.12
C ILE A 228 -3.87 13.93 2.63
N GLY A 229 -5.02 13.90 1.93
CA GLY A 229 -5.09 13.83 0.49
C GLY A 229 -5.62 15.13 -0.12
N ALA A 230 -5.47 15.28 -1.41
CA ALA A 230 -5.98 16.44 -2.14
C ALA A 230 -6.49 16.09 -3.53
N SER A 231 -7.43 16.89 -4.03
CA SER A 231 -7.79 16.84 -5.43
C SER A 231 -6.70 17.49 -6.30
N ARG A 232 -6.64 17.09 -7.57
CA ARG A 232 -5.75 17.73 -8.56
C ARG A 232 -5.92 19.24 -8.60
N ALA A 233 -7.15 19.75 -8.46
CA ALA A 233 -7.39 21.19 -8.48
C ALA A 233 -6.75 21.93 -7.32
N ALA A 234 -6.60 21.31 -6.15
CA ALA A 234 -5.93 21.90 -5.00
C ALA A 234 -4.39 21.84 -5.15
N THR A 235 -3.85 20.76 -5.70
CA THR A 235 -2.40 20.64 -5.95
C THR A 235 -1.95 21.55 -7.10
N ASP A 236 -2.71 21.63 -8.20
CA ASP A 236 -2.44 22.54 -9.32
C ASP A 236 -2.50 24.03 -8.89
N ALA A 237 -3.31 24.36 -7.88
CA ALA A 237 -3.37 25.68 -7.28
C ALA A 237 -2.18 25.98 -6.33
N GLY A 238 -1.32 24.99 -6.04
CA GLY A 238 -0.18 25.10 -5.16
C GLY A 238 -0.52 25.22 -3.67
N TRP A 239 -1.73 24.80 -3.28
CA TRP A 239 -2.18 24.82 -1.88
C TRP A 239 -1.59 23.71 -1.03
N ILE A 240 -1.23 22.60 -1.67
CA ILE A 240 -0.58 21.45 -1.06
C ILE A 240 0.29 20.75 -2.11
N ASP A 241 1.31 20.01 -1.66
CA ASP A 241 2.23 19.30 -2.54
C ASP A 241 1.53 18.25 -3.43
N HIS A 242 2.05 18.06 -4.65
CA HIS A 242 1.53 17.06 -5.58
C HIS A 242 1.60 15.63 -5.06
N ALA A 243 2.47 15.31 -4.11
CA ALA A 243 2.53 14.01 -3.45
C ALA A 243 1.24 13.67 -2.67
N ALA A 244 0.45 14.68 -2.28
CA ALA A 244 -0.86 14.50 -1.65
C ALA A 244 -2.00 14.28 -2.66
N GLN A 245 -1.74 14.33 -3.98
CA GLN A 245 -2.78 14.21 -4.97
C GLN A 245 -3.38 12.80 -5.01
N VAL A 246 -4.69 12.70 -4.79
CA VAL A 246 -5.46 11.47 -4.96
C VAL A 246 -6.21 11.52 -6.31
N GLY A 247 -6.08 10.46 -7.10
CA GLY A 247 -6.78 10.38 -8.38
C GLY A 247 -6.02 9.56 -9.42
N GLN A 248 -6.55 9.48 -10.62
CA GLN A 248 -5.98 8.73 -11.74
C GLN A 248 -4.53 9.12 -12.08
N THR A 249 -4.17 10.38 -11.89
CA THR A 249 -2.83 10.93 -12.18
C THR A 249 -2.01 11.21 -10.92
N GLY A 250 -2.50 10.81 -9.76
CA GLY A 250 -1.85 10.89 -8.47
C GLY A 250 -1.78 9.52 -7.81
N VAL A 251 -1.85 9.52 -6.49
CA VAL A 251 -1.86 8.29 -5.69
C VAL A 251 -3.26 7.66 -5.74
N THR A 252 -3.33 6.36 -5.98
CA THR A 252 -4.54 5.57 -5.76
C THR A 252 -4.52 5.05 -4.33
N VAL A 253 -5.63 5.26 -3.62
CA VAL A 253 -5.79 4.88 -2.21
C VAL A 253 -6.99 3.97 -2.04
N SER A 254 -6.90 3.03 -1.11
CA SER A 254 -8.00 2.11 -0.73
C SER A 254 -8.13 2.05 0.79
N PRO A 255 -8.38 3.18 1.48
CA PRO A 255 -8.47 3.22 2.92
C PRO A 255 -9.75 2.55 3.43
N GLN A 256 -9.80 2.26 4.72
CA GLN A 256 -11.04 1.86 5.39
C GLN A 256 -12.05 3.01 5.47
N LEU A 257 -11.54 4.25 5.62
CA LEU A 257 -12.36 5.45 5.63
C LEU A 257 -11.73 6.54 4.75
N TYR A 258 -12.49 7.04 3.79
CA TYR A 258 -12.13 8.19 2.99
C TYR A 258 -13.10 9.33 3.23
N ILE A 259 -12.61 10.46 3.74
CA ILE A 259 -13.41 11.67 3.95
C ILE A 259 -13.08 12.66 2.85
N SER A 260 -14.07 12.96 2.00
CA SER A 260 -13.97 13.89 0.88
C SER A 260 -14.58 15.23 1.27
N ALA A 261 -13.77 16.27 1.43
CA ALA A 261 -14.20 17.59 1.85
C ALA A 261 -14.02 18.64 0.74
N GLY A 262 -15.12 19.21 0.26
CA GLY A 262 -15.09 20.23 -0.79
C GLY A 262 -14.55 19.76 -2.14
N ILE A 263 -14.65 18.47 -2.42
CA ILE A 263 -14.27 17.83 -3.69
C ILE A 263 -15.53 17.53 -4.51
N SER A 264 -15.55 17.84 -5.80
CA SER A 264 -16.71 17.60 -6.67
C SER A 264 -16.94 16.12 -7.00
N GLY A 265 -15.88 15.28 -6.99
CA GLY A 265 -16.00 13.87 -7.37
C GLY A 265 -16.01 13.63 -8.88
N ALA A 266 -15.19 14.36 -9.63
CA ALA A 266 -14.95 14.08 -11.05
C ALA A 266 -14.43 12.65 -11.23
N ILE A 267 -14.67 12.05 -12.41
CA ILE A 267 -14.34 10.64 -12.73
C ILE A 267 -12.87 10.33 -12.41
N GLN A 268 -11.96 11.25 -12.71
CA GLN A 268 -10.51 11.08 -12.48
C GLN A 268 -10.17 11.05 -10.97
N GLN A 269 -10.90 11.81 -10.16
CA GLN A 269 -10.75 11.77 -8.69
C GLN A 269 -11.31 10.45 -8.15
N ARG A 270 -12.52 10.07 -8.58
CA ARG A 270 -13.18 8.83 -8.15
C ARG A 270 -12.31 7.60 -8.45
N ALA A 271 -11.65 7.57 -9.59
CA ALA A 271 -10.75 6.47 -9.97
C ALA A 271 -9.61 6.23 -8.96
N GLY A 272 -9.21 7.24 -8.20
CA GLY A 272 -8.14 7.12 -7.21
C GLY A 272 -8.61 6.77 -5.79
N MET A 273 -9.93 6.75 -5.49
CA MET A 273 -10.40 6.57 -4.10
C MET A 273 -11.67 5.74 -3.94
N GLN A 274 -12.40 5.44 -5.01
CA GLN A 274 -13.69 4.76 -4.89
C GLN A 274 -13.61 3.30 -4.45
N THR A 275 -12.40 2.76 -4.28
CA THR A 275 -12.15 1.46 -3.65
C THR A 275 -12.02 1.54 -2.13
N ALA A 276 -12.16 2.73 -1.54
CA ALA A 276 -12.28 2.87 -0.09
C ALA A 276 -13.48 2.07 0.45
N GLN A 277 -13.35 1.50 1.64
CA GLN A 277 -14.42 0.68 2.23
C GLN A 277 -15.62 1.53 2.67
N THR A 278 -15.34 2.73 3.17
CA THR A 278 -16.38 3.72 3.54
C THR A 278 -15.98 5.09 3.00
N ILE A 279 -16.89 5.73 2.31
CA ILE A 279 -16.71 7.07 1.75
C ILE A 279 -17.69 8.03 2.43
N VAL A 280 -17.15 9.06 3.07
CA VAL A 280 -17.90 10.19 3.61
C VAL A 280 -17.64 11.41 2.74
N ALA A 281 -18.69 12.05 2.26
CA ALA A 281 -18.58 13.25 1.44
C ALA A 281 -19.19 14.47 2.14
N ILE A 282 -18.43 15.57 2.16
CA ILE A 282 -18.88 16.87 2.66
C ILE A 282 -18.77 17.87 1.50
N ASN A 283 -19.89 18.38 1.05
CA ASN A 283 -19.93 19.38 -0.02
C ASN A 283 -21.13 20.31 0.16
N LYS A 284 -20.95 21.59 -0.16
CA LYS A 284 -22.05 22.57 -0.14
C LYS A 284 -23.00 22.46 -1.34
N ASP A 285 -22.54 21.86 -2.43
CA ASP A 285 -23.33 21.58 -3.64
C ASP A 285 -23.97 20.19 -3.50
N GLU A 286 -25.30 20.16 -3.31
CA GLU A 286 -26.07 18.92 -3.16
C GLU A 286 -26.04 18.03 -4.41
N ASP A 287 -25.80 18.61 -5.59
CA ASP A 287 -25.71 17.91 -6.86
C ASP A 287 -24.27 17.45 -7.17
N ALA A 288 -23.31 17.61 -6.26
CA ALA A 288 -21.94 17.20 -6.50
C ALA A 288 -21.83 15.68 -6.76
N PRO A 289 -21.18 15.26 -7.86
CA PRO A 289 -21.09 13.84 -8.25
C PRO A 289 -20.42 12.93 -7.20
N VAL A 290 -19.72 13.48 -6.22
CA VAL A 290 -19.14 12.70 -5.10
C VAL A 290 -20.20 11.98 -4.28
N PHE A 291 -21.41 12.55 -4.18
CA PHE A 291 -22.52 11.95 -3.45
C PHE A 291 -23.06 10.66 -4.08
N GLU A 292 -22.84 10.47 -5.40
CA GLU A 292 -23.23 9.21 -6.09
C GLU A 292 -22.49 7.98 -5.57
N ILE A 293 -21.28 8.17 -5.00
CA ILE A 293 -20.42 7.08 -4.52
C ILE A 293 -20.20 7.11 -3.01
N ALA A 294 -20.74 8.11 -2.32
CA ALA A 294 -20.59 8.24 -0.87
C ALA A 294 -21.55 7.33 -0.13
N ASP A 295 -21.05 6.63 0.90
CA ASP A 295 -21.90 5.89 1.85
C ASP A 295 -22.64 6.84 2.78
N PHE A 296 -21.99 7.99 3.12
CA PHE A 296 -22.57 9.06 3.92
C PHE A 296 -22.27 10.41 3.29
N GLY A 297 -23.30 11.22 3.11
CA GLY A 297 -23.20 12.57 2.55
C GLY A 297 -23.66 13.63 3.55
N VAL A 298 -22.88 14.70 3.65
CA VAL A 298 -23.25 15.91 4.41
C VAL A 298 -23.27 17.10 3.45
N VAL A 299 -24.46 17.65 3.22
CA VAL A 299 -24.60 18.89 2.44
C VAL A 299 -24.39 20.07 3.39
N GLY A 300 -23.26 20.77 3.23
CA GLY A 300 -22.91 21.88 4.10
C GLY A 300 -21.53 22.46 3.80
N ASP A 301 -21.22 23.57 4.46
CA ASP A 301 -19.90 24.17 4.40
C ASP A 301 -18.92 23.35 5.26
N LEU A 302 -17.79 22.94 4.65
CA LEU A 302 -16.78 22.16 5.37
C LEU A 302 -16.18 22.91 6.56
N PHE A 303 -16.11 24.25 6.51
CA PHE A 303 -15.62 25.06 7.62
C PHE A 303 -16.56 25.08 8.82
N ASP A 304 -17.83 24.73 8.63
CA ASP A 304 -18.80 24.55 9.72
C ASP A 304 -18.90 23.09 10.15
N VAL A 305 -18.87 22.14 9.19
CA VAL A 305 -19.10 20.72 9.43
C VAL A 305 -17.88 20.05 10.08
N VAL A 306 -16.67 20.28 9.54
CA VAL A 306 -15.46 19.59 10.01
C VAL A 306 -15.12 19.90 11.46
N PRO A 307 -15.16 21.17 11.95
CA PRO A 307 -14.93 21.47 13.36
C PRO A 307 -15.91 20.75 14.30
N GLN A 308 -17.18 20.64 13.91
CA GLN A 308 -18.17 19.91 14.71
C GLN A 308 -17.87 18.39 14.74
N MET A 309 -17.37 17.82 13.65
CA MET A 309 -16.91 16.43 13.63
C MET A 309 -15.72 16.22 14.59
N VAL A 310 -14.74 17.12 14.57
CA VAL A 310 -13.58 17.08 15.47
C VAL A 310 -14.03 17.14 16.94
N GLU A 311 -14.92 18.06 17.27
CA GLU A 311 -15.45 18.17 18.64
C GLU A 311 -16.20 16.90 19.07
N ALA A 312 -17.05 16.35 18.22
CA ALA A 312 -17.77 15.11 18.50
C ALA A 312 -16.84 13.90 18.70
N LEU A 313 -15.75 13.81 17.92
CA LEU A 313 -14.74 12.77 18.08
C LEU A 313 -14.01 12.90 19.42
N ARG A 314 -13.61 14.12 19.81
CA ARG A 314 -12.95 14.39 21.10
C ARG A 314 -13.84 14.03 22.28
N GLN A 315 -15.12 14.35 22.22
CA GLN A 315 -16.10 14.00 23.27
C GLN A 315 -16.26 12.48 23.41
N ARG A 316 -16.28 11.73 22.30
CA ARG A 316 -16.37 10.26 22.34
C ARG A 316 -15.12 9.57 22.88
N LYS A 317 -13.92 10.11 22.60
CA LYS A 317 -12.68 9.58 23.14
C LYS A 317 -12.50 9.80 24.64
N SER A 318 -13.20 10.80 25.20
CA SER A 318 -13.15 11.16 26.62
C SER A 318 -14.23 10.48 27.46
N SER A 319 -15.15 9.74 26.85
CA SER A 319 -16.24 9.00 27.49
C SER A 319 -15.92 7.52 27.62
#